data_dd8070988a481f385ecbae8cb096c20e
#
_entry.id   dd8070988a481f385ecbae8cb096c20e
#
_cell.length_a   1.000
_cell.length_b   1.000
_cell.length_c   1.000
_cell.angle_alpha   90.00
_cell.angle_beta   90.00
_cell.angle_gamma   90.00
#
_symmetry.space_group_name_H-M   'P 1'
#
loop_
_entity.id
_entity.type
_entity.pdbx_description
1 polymer ?
#
loop_
_entity_poly.entity_id
_entity_poly.type
_entity_poly.pdbx_seq_one_letter_code
_entity_poly.pdbx_strand_id
1 'polypeptide(L)'
;MAEEISRDFGSEVVHAIGILEEGFIFLADLVRRLSCPVVCHFLKMQTADSVETGHQPRRNILYGPVGDISGQNILLVDMLVDSGITLDHLVQQMLLHKPKTLRTAALVDRQDRRRVDFRLDYAGFQWNGNHLVGYGLEKGGRYRNLPYVAELTAEGTG
;
A
#
# COMPACT_ATOMS: atom_id res chain seq x y z
N MET A 1 11.20 6.08 8.99
CA MET A 1 9.80 6.17 8.54
C MET A 1 8.83 6.48 9.69
N ALA A 2 8.61 5.61 10.70
CA ALA A 2 7.62 5.90 11.76
C ALA A 2 7.87 7.22 12.51
N GLU A 3 9.11 7.53 12.85
CA GLU A 3 9.48 8.80 13.48
C GLU A 3 9.22 10.01 12.58
N GLU A 4 9.46 9.89 11.29
CA GLU A 4 9.21 10.91 10.29
C GLU A 4 7.71 11.18 10.14
N ILE A 5 6.91 10.12 9.97
CA ILE A 5 5.45 10.20 9.93
C ILE A 5 4.92 10.84 11.21
N SER A 6 5.37 10.40 12.38
CA SER A 6 4.95 10.95 13.67
C SER A 6 5.28 12.43 13.81
N ARG A 7 6.44 12.85 13.33
CA ARG A 7 6.84 14.28 13.34
C ARG A 7 5.95 15.11 12.41
N ASP A 8 5.64 14.59 11.20
CA ASP A 8 4.89 15.32 10.20
C ASP A 8 3.40 15.50 10.58
N PHE A 9 2.83 14.52 11.27
CA PHE A 9 1.44 14.59 11.76
C PHE A 9 1.32 15.17 13.17
N GLY A 10 2.40 15.21 13.95
CA GLY A 10 2.43 15.76 15.30
C GLY A 10 1.47 15.06 16.25
N SER A 11 0.58 15.81 16.89
CA SER A 11 -0.44 15.29 17.83
C SER A 11 -1.80 15.03 17.17
N GLU A 12 -1.91 15.21 15.86
CA GLU A 12 -3.18 15.02 15.15
C GLU A 12 -3.51 13.53 14.96
N VAL A 13 -4.79 13.23 14.91
CA VAL A 13 -5.26 11.87 14.60
C VAL A 13 -4.95 11.53 13.15
N VAL A 14 -4.34 10.36 12.93
CA VAL A 14 -4.02 9.81 11.60
C VAL A 14 -4.92 8.63 11.31
N HIS A 15 -5.64 8.68 10.19
CA HIS A 15 -6.39 7.56 9.66
C HIS A 15 -5.48 6.75 8.73
N ALA A 16 -4.89 5.68 9.27
CA ALA A 16 -4.02 4.78 8.52
C ALA A 16 -4.86 3.75 7.76
N ILE A 17 -4.79 3.78 6.44
CA ILE A 17 -5.55 2.91 5.54
C ILE A 17 -4.58 1.90 4.92
N GLY A 18 -4.65 0.64 5.36
CA GLY A 18 -3.83 -0.44 4.82
C GLY A 18 -4.45 -1.11 3.61
N ILE A 19 -3.67 -1.27 2.56
CA ILE A 19 -4.09 -2.00 1.36
C ILE A 19 -3.90 -3.49 1.60
N LEU A 20 -5.02 -4.22 1.59
CA LEU A 20 -5.03 -5.68 1.75
C LEU A 20 -4.82 -6.38 0.40
N GLU A 21 -4.22 -7.57 0.41
CA GLU A 21 -3.82 -8.36 1.58
C GLU A 21 -2.33 -8.20 1.93
N GLU A 22 -1.50 -7.66 1.06
CA GLU A 22 -0.04 -7.66 1.21
C GLU A 22 0.45 -6.72 2.32
N GLY A 23 -0.24 -5.59 2.52
CA GLY A 23 0.17 -4.55 3.46
C GLY A 23 -0.14 -4.80 4.94
N PHE A 24 -0.86 -5.88 5.32
CA PHE A 24 -1.39 -6.01 6.67
C PHE A 24 -0.32 -6.13 7.77
N ILE A 25 0.78 -6.86 7.51
CA ILE A 25 1.88 -7.01 8.49
C ILE A 25 2.63 -5.70 8.65
N PHE A 26 2.98 -5.08 7.52
CA PHE A 26 3.67 -3.79 7.53
C PHE A 26 2.85 -2.70 8.22
N LEU A 27 1.55 -2.60 7.91
CA LEU A 27 0.66 -1.67 8.58
C LEU A 27 0.66 -1.89 10.10
N ALA A 28 0.50 -3.15 10.55
CA ALA A 28 0.46 -3.49 11.97
C ALA A 28 1.75 -3.11 12.69
N ASP A 29 2.90 -3.30 12.07
CA ASP A 29 4.18 -2.91 12.65
C ASP A 29 4.41 -1.41 12.61
N LEU A 30 4.00 -0.74 11.54
CA LEU A 30 4.13 0.71 11.39
C LEU A 30 3.29 1.46 12.44
N VAL A 31 1.98 1.16 12.53
CA VAL A 31 1.07 1.91 13.42
C VAL A 31 1.45 1.77 14.90
N ARG A 32 2.00 0.64 15.30
CA ARG A 32 2.49 0.43 16.68
C ARG A 32 3.75 1.24 17.02
N ARG A 33 4.41 1.84 16.02
CA ARG A 33 5.59 2.69 16.17
C ARG A 33 5.30 4.17 16.00
N LEU A 34 4.08 4.52 15.61
CA LEU A 34 3.65 5.91 15.53
C LEU A 34 3.40 6.46 16.94
N SER A 35 3.84 7.68 17.20
CA SER A 35 3.58 8.38 18.47
C SER A 35 2.32 9.27 18.42
N CYS A 36 1.73 9.48 17.24
CA CYS A 36 0.46 10.15 17.09
C CYS A 36 -0.73 9.20 17.29
N PRO A 37 -1.93 9.68 17.63
CA PRO A 37 -3.12 8.85 17.69
C PRO A 37 -3.47 8.28 16.30
N VAL A 38 -3.82 6.98 16.22
CA VAL A 38 -4.09 6.29 14.95
C VAL A 38 -5.45 5.61 14.98
N VAL A 39 -6.19 5.79 13.88
CA VAL A 39 -7.39 4.99 13.55
C VAL A 39 -7.05 4.13 12.34
N CYS A 40 -7.18 2.81 12.49
CA CYS A 40 -6.84 1.87 11.41
C CYS A 40 -8.07 1.55 10.55
N HIS A 41 -7.87 1.58 9.24
CA HIS A 41 -8.83 1.15 8.23
C HIS A 41 -8.15 0.18 7.27
N PHE A 42 -8.97 -0.61 6.57
CA PHE A 42 -8.49 -1.56 5.58
C PHE A 42 -9.23 -1.38 4.27
N LEU A 43 -8.51 -1.46 3.19
CA LEU A 43 -9.02 -1.39 1.85
C LEU A 43 -8.63 -2.68 1.11
N LYS A 44 -9.62 -3.42 0.61
CA LYS A 44 -9.35 -4.58 -0.24
C LYS A 44 -9.58 -4.21 -1.69
N MET A 45 -8.57 -4.46 -2.52
CA MET A 45 -8.70 -4.34 -3.96
C MET A 45 -9.17 -5.67 -4.55
N GLN A 46 -10.17 -5.63 -5.41
CA GLN A 46 -10.59 -6.77 -6.22
C GLN A 46 -10.34 -6.45 -7.68
N THR A 47 -9.64 -7.34 -8.36
CA THR A 47 -9.57 -7.31 -9.82
C THR A 47 -10.82 -8.00 -10.33
N ALA A 48 -11.79 -7.25 -10.87
CA ALA A 48 -12.89 -7.86 -11.58
C ALA A 48 -12.37 -8.26 -12.97
N ASP A 49 -12.24 -9.54 -13.21
CA ASP A 49 -12.12 -10.08 -14.56
C ASP A 49 -13.45 -9.85 -15.27
N SER A 50 -13.59 -8.74 -15.97
CA SER A 50 -14.71 -8.55 -16.90
C SER A 50 -14.48 -9.42 -18.13
N VAL A 51 -14.95 -10.67 -18.06
CA VAL A 51 -15.11 -11.55 -19.22
C VAL A 51 -16.35 -11.06 -19.98
N GLU A 52 -16.22 -9.93 -20.65
CA GLU A 52 -17.10 -9.61 -21.76
C GLU A 52 -16.40 -8.65 -22.72
N THR A 53 -16.26 -9.14 -23.97
CA THR A 53 -15.96 -8.38 -25.19
C THR A 53 -14.64 -7.61 -25.26
N GLY A 54 -13.54 -8.31 -25.63
CA GLY A 54 -12.47 -7.75 -26.49
C GLY A 54 -11.70 -6.51 -26.02
N HIS A 55 -11.91 -6.01 -24.82
CA HIS A 55 -11.25 -4.83 -24.28
C HIS A 55 -10.38 -5.24 -23.08
N GLN A 56 -9.26 -4.55 -22.91
CA GLN A 56 -8.32 -4.79 -21.81
C GLN A 56 -9.04 -4.87 -20.46
N PRO A 57 -8.63 -5.79 -19.54
CA PRO A 57 -9.26 -5.94 -18.25
C PRO A 57 -9.23 -4.62 -17.48
N ARG A 58 -10.39 -4.00 -17.28
CA ARG A 58 -10.55 -2.85 -16.39
C ARG A 58 -10.45 -3.36 -14.97
N ARG A 59 -9.40 -2.97 -14.27
CA ARG A 59 -9.30 -3.19 -12.84
C ARG A 59 -10.36 -2.32 -12.16
N ASN A 60 -11.50 -2.92 -11.82
CA ASN A 60 -12.45 -2.28 -10.92
C ASN A 60 -11.89 -2.38 -9.52
N ILE A 61 -11.48 -1.26 -8.97
CA ILE A 61 -11.04 -1.18 -7.59
C ILE A 61 -12.31 -1.08 -6.75
N LEU A 62 -12.72 -2.18 -6.12
CA LEU A 62 -13.79 -2.17 -5.15
C LEU A 62 -13.20 -1.73 -3.81
N TYR A 63 -13.57 -0.52 -3.39
CA TYR A 63 -13.25 -0.02 -2.07
C TYR A 63 -14.11 -0.75 -1.03
N GLY A 64 -13.48 -1.27 0.03
CA GLY A 64 -14.19 -1.43 1.28
C GLY A 64 -14.62 -0.03 1.79
N PRO A 65 -15.68 0.09 2.60
CA PRO A 65 -16.09 1.39 3.12
C PRO A 65 -15.01 1.94 4.07
N VAL A 66 -14.07 2.67 3.50
CA VAL A 66 -13.28 3.60 4.29
C VAL A 66 -14.24 4.75 4.56
N GLY A 67 -14.86 4.84 5.71
CA GLY A 67 -15.88 5.83 6.07
C GLY A 67 -15.69 7.23 5.46
N ASP A 68 -16.30 8.24 6.01
CA ASP A 68 -16.08 9.62 5.56
C ASP A 68 -14.65 10.06 5.93
N ILE A 69 -13.82 10.31 4.91
CA ILE A 69 -12.45 10.80 5.06
C ILE A 69 -12.33 12.31 4.89
N SER A 70 -13.45 13.01 4.71
CA SER A 70 -13.46 14.47 4.52
C SER A 70 -12.85 15.17 5.74
N GLY A 71 -11.90 16.07 5.50
CA GLY A 71 -11.20 16.80 6.54
C GLY A 71 -10.29 15.98 7.46
N GLN A 72 -10.09 14.68 7.19
CA GLN A 72 -9.24 13.80 7.98
C GLN A 72 -7.79 13.79 7.47
N ASN A 73 -6.85 13.45 8.35
CA ASN A 73 -5.46 13.19 7.96
C ASN A 73 -5.34 11.72 7.56
N ILE A 74 -5.02 11.46 6.31
CA ILE A 74 -4.97 10.12 5.73
C ILE A 74 -3.52 9.71 5.50
N LEU A 75 -3.19 8.49 5.95
CA LEU A 75 -1.96 7.78 5.60
C LEU A 75 -2.33 6.49 4.87
N LEU A 76 -2.15 6.46 3.55
CA LEU A 76 -2.38 5.27 2.74
C LEU A 76 -1.13 4.40 2.76
N VAL A 77 -1.26 3.15 3.22
CA VAL A 77 -0.13 2.25 3.47
C VAL A 77 -0.21 1.03 2.58
N ASP A 78 0.85 0.79 1.82
CA ASP A 78 1.03 -0.40 0.99
C ASP A 78 2.32 -1.16 1.38
N MET A 79 2.43 -2.41 0.99
CA MET A 79 3.65 -3.19 1.20
C MET A 79 4.69 -2.90 0.12
N LEU A 80 4.28 -2.90 -1.13
CA LEU A 80 5.17 -2.76 -2.29
C LEU A 80 4.50 -1.95 -3.39
N VAL A 81 5.21 -0.94 -3.88
CA VAL A 81 4.78 -0.14 -5.04
C VAL A 81 5.65 -0.47 -6.25
N ASP A 82 5.04 -1.11 -7.24
CA ASP A 82 5.68 -1.50 -8.51
C ASP A 82 5.45 -0.41 -9.57
N SER A 83 4.44 -0.56 -10.43
CA SER A 83 4.15 0.42 -11.49
C SER A 83 3.64 1.78 -10.99
N GLY A 84 3.14 1.84 -9.78
CA GLY A 84 2.52 3.01 -9.19
C GLY A 84 1.08 3.30 -9.64
N ILE A 85 0.60 2.65 -10.71
CA ILE A 85 -0.72 2.93 -11.31
C ILE A 85 -1.85 2.76 -10.31
N THR A 86 -1.82 1.69 -9.55
CA THR A 86 -2.87 1.38 -8.57
C THR A 86 -2.91 2.40 -7.45
N LEU A 87 -1.75 2.73 -6.88
CA LEU A 87 -1.66 3.65 -5.75
C LEU A 87 -1.98 5.08 -6.18
N ASP A 88 -1.50 5.51 -7.36
CA ASP A 88 -1.86 6.81 -7.95
C ASP A 88 -3.38 6.92 -8.14
N HIS A 89 -4.01 5.90 -8.73
CA HIS A 89 -5.46 5.90 -8.90
C HIS A 89 -6.21 6.00 -7.55
N LEU A 90 -5.78 5.25 -6.53
CA LEU A 90 -6.36 5.33 -5.18
C LEU A 90 -6.22 6.74 -4.59
N VAL A 91 -5.05 7.34 -4.71
CA VAL A 91 -4.79 8.71 -4.25
C VAL A 91 -5.73 9.69 -4.94
N GLN A 92 -5.85 9.64 -6.28
CA GLN A 92 -6.74 10.52 -7.02
C GLN A 92 -8.20 10.38 -6.58
N GLN A 93 -8.67 9.14 -6.37
CA GLN A 93 -10.02 8.90 -5.88
C GLN A 93 -10.24 9.44 -4.46
N MET A 94 -9.30 9.21 -3.54
CA MET A 94 -9.40 9.70 -2.17
C MET A 94 -9.38 11.23 -2.10
N LEU A 95 -8.63 11.90 -2.96
CA LEU A 95 -8.58 13.38 -3.02
C LEU A 95 -9.95 13.99 -3.39
N LEU A 96 -10.81 13.28 -4.12
CA LEU A 96 -12.17 13.74 -4.40
C LEU A 96 -13.03 13.90 -3.14
N HIS A 97 -12.71 13.17 -2.07
CA HIS A 97 -13.37 13.26 -0.76
C HIS A 97 -12.80 14.37 0.13
N LYS A 98 -11.87 15.19 -0.38
CA LYS A 98 -11.30 16.37 0.30
C LYS A 98 -10.76 16.07 1.70
N PRO A 99 -9.82 15.11 1.86
CA PRO A 99 -9.14 14.92 3.13
C PRO A 99 -8.36 16.18 3.50
N LYS A 100 -8.07 16.38 4.79
CA LYS A 100 -7.20 17.48 5.25
C LYS A 100 -5.78 17.31 4.73
N THR A 101 -5.25 16.10 4.85
CA THR A 101 -3.97 15.68 4.26
C THR A 101 -4.13 14.25 3.71
N LEU A 102 -3.38 13.93 2.67
CA LEU A 102 -3.23 12.57 2.19
C LEU A 102 -1.75 12.32 1.94
N ARG A 103 -1.19 11.33 2.63
CA ARG A 103 0.18 10.88 2.49
C ARG A 103 0.21 9.40 2.18
N THR A 104 1.27 8.96 1.54
CA THR A 104 1.46 7.58 1.10
C THR A 104 2.73 6.99 1.69
N ALA A 105 2.65 5.74 2.16
CA ALA A 105 3.78 5.00 2.70
C ALA A 105 3.84 3.61 2.08
N ALA A 106 5.03 3.15 1.74
CA ALA A 106 5.27 1.75 1.38
C ALA A 106 6.59 1.26 1.94
N LEU A 107 6.66 -0.05 2.26
CA LEU A 107 7.91 -0.64 2.72
C LEU A 107 8.89 -0.78 1.56
N VAL A 108 8.43 -1.20 0.39
CA VAL A 108 9.25 -1.43 -0.80
C VAL A 108 8.82 -0.53 -1.94
N ASP A 109 9.77 0.20 -2.51
CA ASP A 109 9.58 1.07 -3.68
C ASP A 109 10.40 0.55 -4.87
N ARG A 110 9.72 0.18 -5.97
CA ARG A 110 10.34 -0.28 -7.22
C ARG A 110 10.29 0.83 -8.27
N GLN A 111 11.13 1.84 -8.10
CA GLN A 111 11.16 2.99 -9.00
C GLN A 111 11.53 2.64 -10.45
N ASP A 112 12.33 1.58 -10.65
CA ASP A 112 12.71 1.05 -11.97
C ASP A 112 11.52 0.55 -12.80
N ARG A 113 10.42 0.19 -12.14
CA ARG A 113 9.18 -0.30 -12.76
C ARG A 113 8.07 0.72 -12.83
N ARG A 114 8.32 1.94 -12.40
CA ARG A 114 7.33 3.00 -12.37
C ARG A 114 6.81 3.31 -13.79
N ARG A 115 5.48 3.41 -13.94
CA ARG A 115 4.81 3.70 -15.22
C ARG A 115 4.02 5.01 -15.21
N VAL A 116 3.90 5.63 -14.03
CA VAL A 116 3.23 6.91 -13.80
C VAL A 116 4.14 7.81 -12.99
N ASP A 117 4.00 9.12 -13.11
CA ASP A 117 4.76 10.08 -12.29
C ASP A 117 4.16 10.14 -10.88
N PHE A 118 4.40 9.07 -10.12
CA PHE A 118 3.95 8.89 -8.75
C PHE A 118 5.15 8.71 -7.83
N ARG A 119 5.19 9.47 -6.75
CA ARG A 119 6.19 9.38 -5.70
C ARG A 119 5.54 9.11 -4.36
N LEU A 120 6.12 8.20 -3.60
CA LEU A 120 5.75 7.96 -2.21
C LEU A 120 6.21 9.14 -1.34
N ASP A 121 5.38 9.52 -0.35
CA ASP A 121 5.81 10.45 0.71
C ASP A 121 6.81 9.77 1.63
N TYR A 122 6.58 8.48 1.95
CA TYR A 122 7.46 7.69 2.81
C TYR A 122 7.76 6.34 2.17
N ALA A 123 9.03 6.09 1.86
CA ALA A 123 9.51 4.82 1.35
C ALA A 123 10.45 4.15 2.34
N GLY A 124 10.32 2.85 2.56
CA GLY A 124 11.21 2.07 3.41
C GLY A 124 12.55 1.85 2.73
N PHE A 125 12.56 1.11 1.64
CA PHE A 125 13.75 0.87 0.83
C PHE A 125 13.39 0.69 -0.64
N GLN A 126 14.35 0.95 -1.50
CA GLN A 126 14.25 0.70 -2.94
C GLN A 126 14.68 -0.72 -3.28
N TRP A 127 14.00 -1.32 -4.24
CA TRP A 127 14.29 -2.67 -4.71
C TRP A 127 14.17 -2.78 -6.23
N ASN A 128 15.24 -3.22 -6.88
CA ASN A 128 15.34 -3.36 -8.33
C ASN A 128 15.62 -4.82 -8.77
N GLY A 129 15.45 -5.79 -7.86
CA GLY A 129 15.74 -7.20 -8.10
C GLY A 129 14.51 -8.00 -8.56
N ASN A 130 14.56 -9.31 -8.33
CA ASN A 130 13.51 -10.25 -8.70
C ASN A 130 12.27 -10.13 -7.81
N HIS A 131 11.41 -11.15 -7.87
CA HIS A 131 10.18 -11.18 -7.08
C HIS A 131 10.46 -11.32 -5.59
N LEU A 132 9.82 -10.48 -4.77
CA LEU A 132 9.91 -10.53 -3.31
C LEU A 132 8.75 -11.33 -2.73
N VAL A 133 9.02 -12.05 -1.65
CA VAL A 133 8.05 -12.80 -0.85
C VAL A 133 8.30 -12.60 0.64
N GLY A 134 7.31 -12.94 1.45
CA GLY A 134 7.39 -12.83 2.90
C GLY A 134 6.94 -11.48 3.42
N TYR A 135 6.71 -11.39 4.72
CA TYR A 135 6.23 -10.20 5.41
C TYR A 135 4.96 -9.60 4.79
N GLY A 136 4.03 -10.48 4.38
CA GLY A 136 2.80 -10.11 3.68
C GLY A 136 2.82 -10.35 2.17
N LEU A 137 3.98 -10.27 1.52
CA LEU A 137 4.13 -10.59 0.09
C LEU A 137 4.00 -12.09 -0.17
N GLU A 138 3.47 -12.44 -1.34
CA GLU A 138 3.17 -13.82 -1.69
C GLU A 138 3.62 -14.21 -3.09
N LYS A 139 3.68 -15.54 -3.32
CA LYS A 139 3.68 -16.15 -4.65
C LYS A 139 2.84 -17.41 -4.62
N GLY A 140 1.76 -17.44 -5.42
CA GLY A 140 0.85 -18.58 -5.48
C GLY A 140 0.17 -18.89 -4.15
N GLY A 141 -0.20 -17.87 -3.37
CA GLY A 141 -0.84 -17.98 -2.06
C GLY A 141 0.08 -18.38 -0.91
N ARG A 142 1.41 -18.46 -1.15
CA ARG A 142 2.39 -18.91 -0.15
C ARG A 142 3.28 -17.75 0.31
N TYR A 143 4.02 -17.96 1.40
CA TYR A 143 5.09 -17.13 1.95
C TYR A 143 4.66 -15.87 2.70
N ARG A 144 3.39 -15.46 2.71
CA ARG A 144 2.94 -14.26 3.46
C ARG A 144 3.32 -14.27 4.94
N ASN A 145 3.39 -15.47 5.54
CA ASN A 145 3.66 -15.69 6.95
C ASN A 145 5.13 -15.58 7.35
N LEU A 146 6.06 -15.49 6.39
CA LEU A 146 7.48 -15.35 6.73
C LEU A 146 7.73 -14.03 7.46
N PRO A 147 8.52 -14.02 8.56
CA PRO A 147 8.76 -12.82 9.36
C PRO A 147 9.80 -11.88 8.75
N TYR A 148 10.19 -12.12 7.51
CA TYR A 148 11.17 -11.34 6.75
C TYR A 148 10.74 -11.24 5.29
N VAL A 149 11.33 -10.28 4.57
CA VAL A 149 11.22 -10.19 3.10
C VAL A 149 12.41 -10.93 2.50
N ALA A 150 12.14 -11.76 1.50
CA ALA A 150 13.15 -12.51 0.75
C ALA A 150 12.94 -12.39 -0.76
N GLU A 151 14.03 -12.46 -1.51
CA GLU A 151 13.99 -12.57 -2.96
C GLU A 151 13.82 -14.03 -3.37
N LEU A 152 12.88 -14.29 -4.28
CA LEU A 152 12.76 -15.61 -4.92
C LEU A 152 13.78 -15.73 -6.04
N THR A 153 14.71 -16.66 -5.86
CA THR A 153 15.62 -17.09 -6.91
C THR A 153 15.00 -18.24 -7.73
N ALA A 154 15.41 -18.40 -8.98
CA ALA A 154 14.88 -19.43 -9.88
C ALA A 154 15.04 -20.87 -9.38
N GLU A 155 15.90 -21.11 -8.39
CA GLU A 155 16.18 -22.44 -7.80
C GLU A 155 15.18 -22.86 -6.70
N GLY A 156 14.26 -22.00 -6.30
CA GLY A 156 13.33 -22.23 -5.18
C GLY A 156 11.97 -22.79 -5.56
N THR A 157 11.78 -23.36 -6.75
CA THR A 157 10.53 -24.01 -7.18
C THR A 157 10.63 -25.54 -7.06
N GLY A 158 10.94 -26.03 -5.87
CA GLY A 158 10.83 -27.45 -5.51
C GLY A 158 9.64 -27.70 -4.59
#